data_3f7025705b827849081e7d812054e522
#
_entry.id   3f7025705b827849081e7d812054e522
#
_cell.length_a   1.000
_cell.length_b   1.000
_cell.length_c   1.000
_cell.angle_alpha   90.00
_cell.angle_beta   90.00
_cell.angle_gamma   90.00
#
_symmetry.space_group_name_H-M   'P 1'
#
loop_
_entity.id
_entity.type
_entity.pdbx_description
1 polymer ?
#
loop_
_entity_poly.entity_id
_entity_poly.type
_entity_poly.pdbx_seq_one_letter_code
_entity_poly.pdbx_strand_id
1 'polypeptide(L)'
;MRYISINFKFIKKLSLVIVFVFSSICVFSQEIDLDRDQYKVSKDLENFIFYNSNKKIKINVKGKRIDSIFSNKKLDVLKYVPVFDEKNKFFVEQLGGVVFKNNDGNINRIDNSYTHKNQLHSSLFIYNDTLFRFGGYGFFEAKNFFTYLSNETNEWETLTTKSKSFPKGNFSNKFFLTNNSFYFFGGYTIDSNNKNTKIPNNKMWKYSFLDKKWTLVTENEIFLNTEYSNFDFFYENKFYFSKEKDLYSFNTLDETIVKYKYIKKFDKGNQRYPTIALNDSVYTLGVFPNKKKNNYNIISESISSFQVEQVIVDNTVKTVTTSSLAVIVLILIIFLIYKYFKVNFFETISLNKNLMSYGFRKINILEDEQKFLDILIKNELVDNSSLLSAVDSEIDNSQKTRIKNQIINSLNIKLQILTNNRFLIDKNVSKNDKRYSFYQLKKTI
;
A
#
# COMPACT_ATOMS: atom_id res chain seq x y z
N MET A 1 14.10 67.88 -43.99
CA MET A 1 13.24 67.18 -43.02
C MET A 1 13.34 65.67 -43.25
N ARG A 2 13.97 64.91 -42.35
CA ARG A 2 14.04 63.46 -42.43
C ARG A 2 12.90 62.92 -41.58
N TYR A 3 11.90 62.24 -42.19
CA TYR A 3 10.86 61.53 -41.47
C TYR A 3 11.44 60.22 -40.90
N ILE A 4 11.45 60.08 -39.58
CA ILE A 4 11.78 58.83 -38.90
C ILE A 4 10.52 57.96 -38.94
N SER A 5 10.51 56.92 -39.78
CA SER A 5 9.45 55.93 -39.81
C SER A 5 9.58 55.03 -38.55
N ILE A 6 8.78 55.32 -37.53
CA ILE A 6 8.71 54.49 -36.33
C ILE A 6 8.03 53.17 -36.70
N ASN A 7 8.78 52.08 -36.53
CA ASN A 7 8.33 50.74 -36.89
C ASN A 7 7.21 50.26 -35.94
N PHE A 8 5.98 50.32 -36.41
CA PHE A 8 4.74 50.03 -35.67
C PHE A 8 4.75 48.59 -35.10
N LYS A 9 5.49 47.64 -35.68
CA LYS A 9 5.70 46.29 -35.18
C LYS A 9 6.53 46.25 -33.88
N PHE A 10 7.46 47.18 -33.74
CA PHE A 10 8.33 47.30 -32.57
C PHE A 10 7.53 47.83 -31.37
N ILE A 11 6.64 48.83 -31.58
CA ILE A 11 5.77 49.40 -30.54
C ILE A 11 4.78 48.34 -30.04
N LYS A 12 4.19 47.50 -30.92
CA LYS A 12 3.29 46.41 -30.53
C LYS A 12 4.03 45.32 -29.68
N LYS A 13 5.23 44.97 -30.03
CA LYS A 13 6.03 44.02 -29.21
C LYS A 13 6.43 44.63 -27.86
N LEU A 14 6.78 45.91 -27.82
CA LEU A 14 7.15 46.60 -26.59
C LEU A 14 5.94 46.76 -25.66
N SER A 15 4.74 47.10 -26.19
CA SER A 15 3.51 47.17 -25.41
C SER A 15 3.08 45.81 -24.83
N LEU A 16 3.30 44.70 -25.58
CA LEU A 16 2.98 43.36 -25.09
C LEU A 16 3.93 42.93 -23.95
N VAL A 17 5.21 43.29 -24.05
CA VAL A 17 6.21 43.02 -22.98
C VAL A 17 5.91 43.86 -21.73
N ILE A 18 5.52 45.12 -21.90
CA ILE A 18 5.13 46.01 -20.78
C ILE A 18 3.86 45.49 -20.08
N VAL A 19 2.85 45.03 -20.84
CA VAL A 19 1.65 44.41 -20.25
C VAL A 19 1.98 43.12 -19.52
N PHE A 20 2.89 42.29 -20.05
CA PHE A 20 3.37 41.05 -19.39
C PHE A 20 4.18 41.35 -18.13
N VAL A 21 5.01 42.39 -18.11
CA VAL A 21 5.77 42.85 -16.95
C VAL A 21 4.85 43.45 -15.87
N PHE A 22 3.83 44.20 -16.23
CA PHE A 22 2.87 44.75 -15.28
C PHE A 22 1.87 43.73 -14.73
N SER A 23 1.51 42.67 -15.49
CA SER A 23 0.65 41.59 -14.99
C SER A 23 1.37 40.68 -14.00
N SER A 24 2.69 40.66 -14.02
CA SER A 24 3.51 39.87 -13.08
C SER A 24 3.85 40.58 -11.75
N ILE A 25 3.48 41.86 -11.58
CA ILE A 25 3.85 42.67 -10.42
C ILE A 25 2.71 42.90 -9.42
N CYS A 26 1.50 42.48 -9.72
CA CYS A 26 0.40 42.54 -8.73
C CYS A 26 0.42 41.36 -7.76
N VAL A 27 1.53 41.14 -7.06
CA VAL A 27 1.51 40.43 -5.78
C VAL A 27 0.99 41.44 -4.76
N PHE A 28 -0.30 41.46 -4.51
CA PHE A 28 -0.87 42.18 -3.38
C PHE A 28 -0.43 41.48 -2.11
N SER A 29 0.74 41.85 -1.61
CA SER A 29 1.18 41.51 -0.25
C SER A 29 0.48 42.48 0.69
N GLN A 30 -0.67 42.05 1.21
CA GLN A 30 -1.29 42.83 2.29
C GLN A 30 -0.60 42.48 3.59
N GLU A 31 0.13 43.44 4.15
CA GLU A 31 0.81 43.32 5.42
C GLU A 31 -0.22 43.41 6.56
N ILE A 32 -0.25 42.35 7.39
CA ILE A 32 -1.12 42.25 8.55
C ILE A 32 -0.27 42.37 9.79
N ASP A 33 -0.41 43.48 10.48
CA ASP A 33 0.36 43.78 11.68
C ASP A 33 -0.42 43.39 12.95
N LEU A 34 0.07 42.40 13.71
CA LEU A 34 -0.55 41.88 14.91
C LEU A 34 0.49 41.79 16.05
N ASP A 35 0.02 42.02 17.28
CA ASP A 35 0.88 41.88 18.47
C ASP A 35 1.46 40.45 18.57
N ARG A 36 2.74 40.39 18.90
CA ARG A 36 3.52 39.17 18.96
C ARG A 36 2.92 38.20 19.99
N ASP A 37 2.81 36.89 19.61
CA ASP A 37 2.43 35.76 20.47
C ASP A 37 1.03 35.79 21.12
N GLN A 38 0.17 36.73 20.70
CA GLN A 38 -1.17 36.86 21.28
C GLN A 38 -2.28 36.22 20.47
N TYR A 39 -1.99 35.68 19.26
CA TYR A 39 -3.00 35.12 18.39
C TYR A 39 -2.72 33.65 18.02
N LYS A 40 -3.75 32.83 18.08
CA LYS A 40 -3.80 31.56 17.35
C LYS A 40 -4.38 31.78 15.99
N VAL A 41 -3.87 31.02 15.02
CA VAL A 41 -4.33 31.09 13.63
C VAL A 41 -5.04 29.79 13.28
N SER A 42 -6.19 29.93 12.65
CA SER A 42 -6.96 28.84 12.03
C SER A 42 -7.41 29.26 10.65
N LYS A 43 -8.16 28.42 9.97
CA LYS A 43 -8.75 28.71 8.65
C LYS A 43 -10.20 28.26 8.56
N ASP A 44 -10.96 28.90 7.68
CA ASP A 44 -12.13 28.31 7.03
C ASP A 44 -11.84 28.19 5.52
N LEU A 45 -12.87 28.02 4.70
CA LEU A 45 -12.72 27.80 3.25
C LEU A 45 -11.89 28.88 2.52
N GLU A 46 -12.10 30.15 2.87
CA GLU A 46 -11.51 31.29 2.15
C GLU A 46 -10.77 32.26 3.06
N ASN A 47 -10.71 32.02 4.37
CA ASN A 47 -10.22 33.01 5.31
C ASN A 47 -9.21 32.43 6.28
N PHE A 48 -8.19 33.21 6.58
CA PHE A 48 -7.36 33.07 7.74
C PHE A 48 -8.04 33.72 8.95
N ILE A 49 -8.09 33.00 10.07
CA ILE A 49 -8.78 33.42 11.27
C ILE A 49 -7.76 33.53 12.39
N PHE A 50 -7.51 34.76 12.80
CA PHE A 50 -6.66 35.07 13.96
C PHE A 50 -7.56 35.34 15.17
N TYR A 51 -7.28 34.73 16.28
CA TYR A 51 -8.06 34.93 17.49
C TYR A 51 -7.20 34.89 18.75
N ASN A 52 -7.56 35.73 19.68
CA ASN A 52 -7.09 35.76 21.05
C ASN A 52 -8.30 35.73 21.99
N SER A 53 -8.05 35.97 23.31
CA SER A 53 -9.12 35.91 24.34
C SER A 53 -10.26 36.92 24.10
N ASN A 54 -10.02 38.03 23.39
CA ASN A 54 -10.96 39.12 23.28
C ASN A 54 -11.35 39.46 21.85
N LYS A 55 -10.55 39.06 20.86
CA LYS A 55 -10.70 39.53 19.48
C LYS A 55 -10.55 38.40 18.49
N LYS A 56 -11.37 38.45 17.43
CA LYS A 56 -11.28 37.59 16.26
C LYS A 56 -11.09 38.48 15.03
N ILE A 57 -10.05 38.21 14.26
CA ILE A 57 -9.76 38.88 12.99
C ILE A 57 -9.88 37.85 11.89
N LYS A 58 -10.75 38.08 10.93
CA LYS A 58 -10.96 37.24 9.77
C LYS A 58 -10.41 37.96 8.55
N ILE A 59 -9.51 37.32 7.81
CA ILE A 59 -8.86 37.90 6.65
C ILE A 59 -9.05 36.95 5.47
N ASN A 60 -9.79 37.41 4.48
CA ASN A 60 -9.99 36.63 3.27
C ASN A 60 -8.70 36.51 2.46
N VAL A 61 -8.53 35.42 1.68
CA VAL A 61 -7.38 35.20 0.80
C VAL A 61 -7.10 36.36 -0.16
N LYS A 62 -8.11 37.18 -0.47
CA LYS A 62 -7.98 38.42 -1.24
C LYS A 62 -7.63 39.66 -0.39
N GLY A 63 -7.38 39.45 0.90
CA GLY A 63 -6.95 40.49 1.82
C GLY A 63 -8.04 41.27 2.52
N LYS A 64 -9.33 41.02 2.27
CA LYS A 64 -10.42 41.73 2.97
C LYS A 64 -10.42 41.30 4.46
N ARG A 65 -10.25 42.29 5.36
CA ARG A 65 -10.23 42.14 6.80
C ARG A 65 -11.57 42.43 7.43
N ILE A 66 -12.00 41.57 8.37
CA ILE A 66 -13.18 41.74 9.21
C ILE A 66 -12.77 41.50 10.65
N ASP A 67 -12.88 42.50 11.50
CA ASP A 67 -12.63 42.39 12.93
C ASP A 67 -13.95 42.19 13.68
N SER A 68 -13.93 41.27 14.65
CA SER A 68 -15.07 41.05 15.54
C SER A 68 -14.58 40.81 16.98
N ILE A 69 -15.39 41.19 17.94
CA ILE A 69 -15.09 41.02 19.37
C ILE A 69 -15.83 39.75 19.83
N PHE A 70 -15.17 38.90 20.61
CA PHE A 70 -15.87 37.82 21.29
C PHE A 70 -16.70 38.38 22.43
N SER A 71 -17.99 38.05 22.47
CA SER A 71 -18.83 38.49 23.58
C SER A 71 -18.57 37.67 24.84
N ASN A 72 -18.25 38.39 25.90
CA ASN A 72 -18.58 38.15 27.32
C ASN A 72 -18.01 36.94 28.08
N LYS A 73 -17.10 36.09 27.61
CA LYS A 73 -16.42 35.19 28.55
C LYS A 73 -14.90 35.21 28.33
N LYS A 74 -14.15 35.37 29.42
CA LYS A 74 -12.68 35.24 29.45
C LYS A 74 -12.28 33.76 29.21
N LEU A 75 -12.59 33.20 28.04
CA LEU A 75 -12.00 31.95 27.62
C LEU A 75 -10.58 32.24 27.14
N ASP A 76 -9.60 31.67 27.79
CA ASP A 76 -8.22 31.72 27.30
C ASP A 76 -8.13 30.77 26.06
N VAL A 77 -8.58 31.25 24.92
CA VAL A 77 -8.58 30.48 23.64
C VAL A 77 -7.20 29.98 23.26
N LEU A 78 -6.13 30.54 23.82
CA LEU A 78 -4.76 30.08 23.58
C LEU A 78 -4.49 28.66 24.12
N LYS A 79 -5.28 28.20 25.08
CA LYS A 79 -5.21 26.84 25.63
C LYS A 79 -5.91 25.79 24.77
N TYR A 80 -6.73 26.22 23.80
CA TYR A 80 -7.58 25.34 23.01
C TYR A 80 -7.10 25.22 21.56
N VAL A 81 -7.34 24.06 20.95
CA VAL A 81 -7.13 23.82 19.53
C VAL A 81 -8.43 24.15 18.80
N PRO A 82 -8.42 25.06 17.84
CA PRO A 82 -9.58 25.33 17.01
C PRO A 82 -9.79 24.21 16.00
N VAL A 83 -11.00 23.73 15.90
CA VAL A 83 -11.43 22.72 14.91
C VAL A 83 -12.68 23.27 14.24
N PHE A 84 -12.53 23.78 13.04
CA PHE A 84 -13.59 24.50 12.32
C PHE A 84 -13.88 23.85 10.99
N ASP A 85 -15.16 23.77 10.68
CA ASP A 85 -15.68 23.53 9.34
C ASP A 85 -16.64 24.68 8.94
N GLU A 86 -17.44 24.49 7.91
CA GLU A 86 -18.40 25.50 7.43
C GLU A 86 -19.47 25.86 8.48
N LYS A 87 -19.93 24.84 9.23
CA LYS A 87 -21.07 24.96 10.17
C LYS A 87 -20.60 25.03 11.62
N ASN A 88 -19.55 24.31 11.97
CA ASN A 88 -19.16 24.08 13.35
C ASN A 88 -17.83 24.77 13.68
N LYS A 89 -17.73 25.36 14.86
CA LYS A 89 -16.55 26.06 15.36
C LYS A 89 -16.29 25.60 16.79
N PHE A 90 -15.45 24.55 16.93
CA PHE A 90 -15.08 23.99 18.22
C PHE A 90 -13.74 24.52 18.69
N PHE A 91 -13.61 24.70 19.99
CA PHE A 91 -12.36 24.94 20.70
C PHE A 91 -12.14 23.76 21.65
N VAL A 92 -11.15 22.94 21.38
CA VAL A 92 -10.90 21.69 22.10
C VAL A 92 -9.66 21.81 22.94
N GLU A 93 -9.75 21.48 24.23
CA GLU A 93 -8.58 21.45 25.10
C GLU A 93 -7.62 20.34 24.66
N GLN A 94 -6.36 20.73 24.44
CA GLN A 94 -5.37 19.79 23.92
C GLN A 94 -5.02 18.67 24.91
N LEU A 95 -5.03 18.99 26.21
CA LEU A 95 -4.64 18.06 27.27
C LEU A 95 -5.78 17.23 27.82
N GLY A 96 -7.01 17.70 27.69
CA GLY A 96 -8.11 17.12 28.42
C GLY A 96 -9.24 16.55 27.60
N GLY A 97 -9.84 17.32 26.80
CA GLY A 97 -11.04 16.92 26.11
C GLY A 97 -12.22 17.85 26.37
N VAL A 98 -12.02 18.89 27.16
CA VAL A 98 -13.01 19.95 27.32
C VAL A 98 -13.26 20.62 25.98
N VAL A 99 -14.54 20.75 25.62
CA VAL A 99 -14.97 21.28 24.33
C VAL A 99 -15.89 22.47 24.50
N PHE A 100 -15.54 23.55 23.82
CA PHE A 100 -16.43 24.71 23.68
C PHE A 100 -16.89 24.84 22.23
N LYS A 101 -18.14 25.21 22.02
CA LYS A 101 -18.69 25.53 20.72
C LYS A 101 -18.94 27.03 20.64
N ASN A 102 -18.54 27.65 19.55
CA ASN A 102 -18.83 29.04 19.25
C ASN A 102 -20.03 29.15 18.32
N ASN A 103 -21.15 29.60 18.84
CA ASN A 103 -22.36 29.91 18.12
C ASN A 103 -22.44 31.45 17.96
N ASP A 104 -21.96 31.96 16.82
CA ASP A 104 -22.04 33.40 16.45
C ASP A 104 -21.55 34.40 17.52
N GLY A 105 -20.45 34.06 18.17
CA GLY A 105 -19.83 34.88 19.21
C GLY A 105 -20.11 34.42 20.64
N ASN A 106 -21.11 33.58 20.86
CA ASN A 106 -21.36 32.96 22.16
C ASN A 106 -20.57 31.64 22.27
N ILE A 107 -19.60 31.61 23.17
CA ILE A 107 -18.77 30.42 23.40
C ILE A 107 -19.26 29.70 24.64
N ASN A 108 -19.82 28.52 24.46
CA ASN A 108 -20.34 27.69 25.54
C ASN A 108 -19.62 26.34 25.60
N ARG A 109 -19.38 25.85 26.81
CA ARG A 109 -18.95 24.49 26.99
C ARG A 109 -20.09 23.54 26.63
N ILE A 110 -19.79 22.51 25.84
CA ILE A 110 -20.80 21.54 25.35
C ILE A 110 -20.54 20.11 25.82
N ASP A 111 -19.39 19.84 26.41
CA ASP A 111 -19.04 18.50 26.92
C ASP A 111 -19.23 18.38 28.43
N ASN A 112 -19.46 17.16 28.89
CA ASN A 112 -19.53 16.79 30.29
C ASN A 112 -18.25 16.10 30.80
N SER A 113 -17.20 16.06 29.98
CA SER A 113 -16.00 15.27 30.22
C SER A 113 -15.05 15.93 31.19
N TYR A 114 -14.21 15.11 31.80
CA TYR A 114 -13.09 15.57 32.62
C TYR A 114 -11.84 15.82 31.76
N THR A 115 -10.92 16.63 32.30
CA THR A 115 -9.59 16.78 31.73
C THR A 115 -8.77 15.50 31.98
N HIS A 116 -8.79 14.57 31.03
CA HIS A 116 -8.24 13.22 31.20
C HIS A 116 -6.76 13.07 30.83
N LYS A 117 -6.11 14.08 30.24
CA LYS A 117 -4.68 14.12 29.86
C LYS A 117 -4.17 12.90 29.07
N ASN A 118 -5.04 12.25 28.32
CA ASN A 118 -4.78 10.93 27.73
C ASN A 118 -4.50 10.94 26.22
N GLN A 119 -4.80 12.03 25.52
CA GLN A 119 -4.67 12.11 24.07
C GLN A 119 -4.01 13.43 23.61
N LEU A 120 -2.91 13.80 24.26
CA LEU A 120 -2.11 14.96 23.88
C LEU A 120 -1.57 14.78 22.44
N HIS A 121 -1.60 15.85 21.63
CA HIS A 121 -1.17 15.84 20.24
C HIS A 121 -1.92 14.84 19.34
N SER A 122 -3.19 14.59 19.66
CA SER A 122 -4.09 13.82 18.80
C SER A 122 -4.50 14.61 17.56
N SER A 123 -4.91 13.92 16.51
CA SER A 123 -5.57 14.52 15.35
C SER A 123 -7.01 14.86 15.71
N LEU A 124 -7.40 16.12 15.55
CA LEU A 124 -8.75 16.63 15.83
C LEU A 124 -9.39 17.06 14.52
N PHE A 125 -10.61 16.60 14.25
CA PHE A 125 -11.32 16.91 13.01
C PHE A 125 -12.84 16.76 13.18
N ILE A 126 -13.59 17.28 12.22
CA ILE A 126 -15.05 17.14 12.14
C ILE A 126 -15.36 16.20 10.96
N TYR A 127 -16.22 15.24 11.20
CA TYR A 127 -16.75 14.34 10.17
C TYR A 127 -18.24 14.12 10.41
N ASN A 128 -19.07 14.38 9.41
CA ASN A 128 -20.54 14.33 9.50
C ASN A 128 -21.09 15.08 10.73
N ASP A 129 -20.73 16.34 10.85
CA ASP A 129 -21.11 17.27 11.94
C ASP A 129 -20.67 16.81 13.34
N THR A 130 -19.93 15.73 13.47
CA THR A 130 -19.42 15.20 14.74
C THR A 130 -17.93 15.48 14.91
N LEU A 131 -17.54 15.91 16.11
CA LEU A 131 -16.13 16.15 16.46
C LEU A 131 -15.45 14.83 16.82
N PHE A 132 -14.36 14.52 16.11
CA PHE A 132 -13.54 13.32 16.32
C PHE A 132 -12.14 13.68 16.81
N ARG A 133 -11.55 12.71 17.47
CA ARG A 133 -10.15 12.71 17.89
C ARG A 133 -9.53 11.34 17.57
N PHE A 134 -8.36 11.31 16.95
CA PHE A 134 -7.61 10.08 16.69
C PHE A 134 -6.24 10.11 17.32
N GLY A 135 -5.84 8.99 17.92
CA GLY A 135 -4.50 8.83 18.48
C GLY A 135 -4.23 9.72 19.68
N GLY A 136 -3.00 10.23 19.73
CA GLY A 136 -2.52 11.06 20.84
C GLY A 136 -1.70 10.27 21.85
N TYR A 137 -1.05 11.01 22.77
CA TYR A 137 -0.16 10.48 23.79
C TYR A 137 -0.71 10.76 25.18
N GLY A 138 -0.62 9.80 26.07
CA GLY A 138 -0.95 9.95 27.47
C GLY A 138 -0.71 8.68 28.27
N PHE A 139 -0.39 8.81 29.55
CA PHE A 139 -0.03 7.70 30.43
C PHE A 139 1.09 6.81 29.85
N PHE A 140 2.13 7.44 29.29
CA PHE A 140 3.30 6.79 28.69
C PHE A 140 3.01 5.89 27.48
N GLU A 141 1.85 6.10 26.82
CA GLU A 141 1.44 5.33 25.66
C GLU A 141 0.92 6.24 24.55
N ALA A 142 1.20 5.86 23.31
CA ALA A 142 0.54 6.40 22.14
C ALA A 142 -0.75 5.59 21.85
N LYS A 143 -1.84 6.29 21.53
CA LYS A 143 -3.16 5.68 21.30
C LYS A 143 -3.37 5.43 19.82
N ASN A 144 -4.20 4.42 19.47
CA ASN A 144 -4.51 4.03 18.11
C ASN A 144 -6.03 3.92 17.82
N PHE A 145 -6.82 4.57 18.62
CA PHE A 145 -8.28 4.55 18.51
C PHE A 145 -8.84 5.94 18.28
N PHE A 146 -10.07 5.97 17.76
CA PHE A 146 -10.86 7.19 17.69
C PHE A 146 -11.70 7.37 18.94
N THR A 147 -11.82 8.62 19.36
CA THR A 147 -12.94 9.05 20.20
C THR A 147 -13.74 10.10 19.44
N TYR A 148 -15.02 10.17 19.71
CA TYR A 148 -15.93 11.17 19.18
C TYR A 148 -16.76 11.80 20.28
N LEU A 149 -17.12 13.07 20.13
CA LEU A 149 -18.03 13.72 21.07
C LEU A 149 -19.47 13.31 20.73
N SER A 150 -20.07 12.52 21.57
CA SER A 150 -21.45 12.06 21.44
C SER A 150 -22.42 13.22 21.66
N ASN A 151 -23.37 13.40 20.73
CA ASN A 151 -24.45 14.37 20.89
C ASN A 151 -25.52 13.93 21.88
N GLU A 152 -25.56 12.65 22.26
CA GLU A 152 -26.54 12.09 23.19
C GLU A 152 -26.08 12.27 24.64
N THR A 153 -24.82 11.95 24.91
CA THR A 153 -24.25 11.99 26.27
C THR A 153 -23.47 13.27 26.57
N ASN A 154 -23.06 14.01 25.53
CA ASN A 154 -22.10 15.10 25.61
C ASN A 154 -20.74 14.68 26.20
N GLU A 155 -20.36 13.40 25.98
CA GLU A 155 -19.11 12.84 26.44
C GLU A 155 -18.29 12.27 25.28
N TRP A 156 -16.98 12.10 25.50
CA TRP A 156 -16.11 11.44 24.55
C TRP A 156 -16.31 9.92 24.61
N GLU A 157 -16.81 9.35 23.53
CA GLU A 157 -17.03 7.92 23.36
C GLU A 157 -16.01 7.31 22.40
N THR A 158 -15.66 6.04 22.59
CA THR A 158 -14.72 5.33 21.73
C THR A 158 -15.44 4.74 20.52
N LEU A 159 -14.93 4.99 19.32
CA LEU A 159 -15.44 4.41 18.10
C LEU A 159 -14.96 2.96 17.95
N THR A 160 -15.90 2.04 17.85
CA THR A 160 -15.60 0.62 17.58
C THR A 160 -15.20 0.40 16.14
N THR A 161 -14.09 -0.30 15.92
CA THR A 161 -13.57 -0.65 14.60
C THR A 161 -13.67 -2.15 14.35
N LYS A 162 -13.77 -2.55 13.06
CA LYS A 162 -13.91 -3.95 12.63
C LYS A 162 -12.65 -4.54 12.00
N SER A 163 -11.52 -3.88 12.16
CA SER A 163 -10.27 -4.30 11.50
C SER A 163 -9.64 -5.52 12.13
N LYS A 164 -8.96 -6.33 11.31
CA LYS A 164 -8.00 -7.36 11.76
C LYS A 164 -6.60 -6.79 11.96
N SER A 165 -6.26 -5.74 11.22
CA SER A 165 -4.98 -5.03 11.30
C SER A 165 -5.22 -3.59 11.75
N PHE A 166 -4.36 -3.10 12.63
CA PHE A 166 -4.45 -1.76 13.21
C PHE A 166 -3.11 -1.04 13.11
N PRO A 167 -3.13 0.30 12.97
CA PRO A 167 -1.92 1.09 13.15
C PRO A 167 -1.40 0.95 14.59
N LYS A 168 -0.09 1.09 14.76
CA LYS A 168 0.47 1.32 16.09
C LYS A 168 -0.06 2.65 16.65
N GLY A 169 -0.09 2.78 17.97
CA GLY A 169 -0.42 4.05 18.62
C GLY A 169 0.43 5.18 18.07
N ASN A 170 -0.18 6.33 17.77
CA ASN A 170 0.48 7.43 17.09
C ASN A 170 0.03 8.80 17.63
N PHE A 171 0.95 9.77 17.63
CA PHE A 171 0.67 11.15 18.02
C PHE A 171 1.51 12.12 17.18
N SER A 172 1.09 13.39 17.11
CA SER A 172 1.72 14.44 16.29
C SER A 172 1.76 14.08 14.80
N ASN A 173 0.85 13.25 14.31
CA ASN A 173 0.79 12.87 12.92
C ASN A 173 0.20 13.99 12.04
N LYS A 174 0.42 13.85 10.74
CA LYS A 174 -0.33 14.56 9.70
C LYS A 174 -1.53 13.73 9.31
N PHE A 175 -2.63 14.40 9.02
CA PHE A 175 -3.86 13.73 8.58
C PHE A 175 -4.62 14.57 7.57
N PHE A 176 -5.47 13.92 6.82
CA PHE A 176 -6.47 14.54 5.96
C PHE A 176 -7.71 13.65 5.84
N LEU A 177 -8.79 14.28 5.43
CA LEU A 177 -10.07 13.62 5.22
C LEU A 177 -10.43 13.61 3.75
N THR A 178 -11.07 12.55 3.32
CA THR A 178 -11.89 12.48 2.11
C THR A 178 -13.34 12.28 2.53
N ASN A 179 -14.27 12.20 1.59
CA ASN A 179 -15.71 12.09 1.90
C ASN A 179 -16.01 10.93 2.88
N ASN A 180 -15.30 9.80 2.78
CA ASN A 180 -15.59 8.59 3.56
C ASN A 180 -14.37 8.00 4.28
N SER A 181 -13.24 8.68 4.27
CA SER A 181 -12.01 8.12 4.83
C SER A 181 -11.15 9.15 5.55
N PHE A 182 -10.52 8.69 6.61
CA PHE A 182 -9.48 9.40 7.34
C PHE A 182 -8.12 8.77 7.00
N TYR A 183 -7.16 9.59 6.60
CA TYR A 183 -5.79 9.19 6.33
C TYR A 183 -4.86 9.85 7.34
N PHE A 184 -3.86 9.10 7.80
CA PHE A 184 -2.79 9.69 8.58
C PHE A 184 -1.43 9.09 8.26
N PHE A 185 -0.36 9.85 8.49
CA PHE A 185 1.03 9.45 8.30
C PHE A 185 1.96 10.29 9.18
N GLY A 186 3.23 9.88 9.26
CA GLY A 186 4.22 10.59 10.08
C GLY A 186 3.90 10.55 11.56
N GLY A 187 4.43 11.53 12.32
CA GLY A 187 4.34 11.56 13.76
C GLY A 187 5.17 10.47 14.44
N TYR A 188 4.80 10.14 15.67
CA TYR A 188 5.60 9.22 16.51
C TYR A 188 4.74 8.13 17.13
N THR A 189 5.32 6.97 17.29
CA THR A 189 4.89 5.94 18.23
C THR A 189 5.85 5.84 19.42
N ILE A 190 5.50 5.06 20.43
CA ILE A 190 6.38 4.79 21.58
C ILE A 190 6.99 3.41 21.41
N ASP A 191 8.27 3.28 21.73
CA ASP A 191 8.95 2.00 21.74
C ASP A 191 8.36 1.10 22.83
N SER A 192 8.00 -0.14 22.47
CA SER A 192 7.46 -1.14 23.40
C SER A 192 8.47 -1.51 24.51
N ASN A 193 9.76 -1.47 24.19
CA ASN A 193 10.84 -1.86 25.10
C ASN A 193 11.34 -0.68 25.95
N ASN A 194 11.21 0.55 25.44
CA ASN A 194 11.61 1.76 26.17
C ASN A 194 10.57 2.87 25.99
N LYS A 195 9.66 2.98 26.94
CA LYS A 195 8.55 3.94 26.91
C LYS A 195 8.97 5.43 26.85
N ASN A 196 10.25 5.73 27.07
CA ASN A 196 10.80 7.07 26.90
C ASN A 196 11.29 7.36 25.49
N THR A 197 11.34 6.35 24.62
CA THR A 197 11.84 6.49 23.25
C THR A 197 10.68 6.66 22.27
N LYS A 198 10.73 7.75 21.50
CA LYS A 198 9.83 8.02 20.41
C LYS A 198 10.41 7.44 19.13
N ILE A 199 9.61 6.68 18.38
CA ILE A 199 9.96 6.11 17.09
C ILE A 199 9.18 6.85 16.01
N PRO A 200 9.83 7.48 15.03
CA PRO A 200 9.13 8.12 13.92
C PRO A 200 8.33 7.11 13.10
N ASN A 201 7.15 7.50 12.63
CA ASN A 201 6.28 6.65 11.82
C ASN A 201 6.49 6.93 10.32
N ASN A 202 6.84 5.88 9.57
CA ASN A 202 7.03 5.93 8.12
C ASN A 202 5.84 5.33 7.33
N LYS A 203 4.71 5.06 8.01
CA LYS A 203 3.54 4.40 7.42
C LYS A 203 2.40 5.38 7.24
N MET A 204 1.71 5.24 6.10
CA MET A 204 0.43 5.89 5.86
C MET A 204 -0.69 4.86 6.03
N TRP A 205 -1.69 5.20 6.83
CA TRP A 205 -2.86 4.39 7.10
C TRP A 205 -4.13 5.11 6.67
N LYS A 206 -5.10 4.33 6.20
CA LYS A 206 -6.44 4.75 5.83
C LYS A 206 -7.47 4.07 6.72
N TYR A 207 -8.38 4.82 7.27
CA TYR A 207 -9.58 4.32 7.93
C TYR A 207 -10.81 4.63 7.06
N SER A 208 -11.57 3.62 6.67
CA SER A 208 -12.86 3.77 6.00
C SER A 208 -13.96 3.89 7.05
N PHE A 209 -14.69 5.02 7.08
CA PHE A 209 -15.83 5.19 7.99
C PHE A 209 -17.01 4.30 7.58
N LEU A 210 -17.16 3.97 6.30
CA LEU A 210 -18.21 3.07 5.81
C LEU A 210 -17.99 1.65 6.28
N ASP A 211 -16.79 1.12 6.07
CA ASP A 211 -16.45 -0.28 6.39
C ASP A 211 -16.03 -0.45 7.85
N LYS A 212 -15.72 0.64 8.54
CA LYS A 212 -15.14 0.67 9.89
C LYS A 212 -13.81 -0.10 9.98
N LYS A 213 -12.96 0.00 8.93
CA LYS A 213 -11.73 -0.77 8.79
C LYS A 213 -10.52 0.10 8.51
N TRP A 214 -9.38 -0.35 9.07
CA TRP A 214 -8.07 0.16 8.77
C TRP A 214 -7.42 -0.60 7.60
N THR A 215 -6.69 0.12 6.77
CA THR A 215 -5.85 -0.41 5.69
C THR A 215 -4.50 0.31 5.73
N LEU A 216 -3.40 -0.44 5.64
CA LEU A 216 -2.09 0.14 5.40
C LEU A 216 -2.03 0.53 3.92
N VAL A 217 -1.80 1.81 3.63
CA VAL A 217 -1.72 2.33 2.26
C VAL A 217 -0.33 2.12 1.72
N THR A 218 0.68 2.62 2.43
CA THR A 218 2.08 2.55 1.99
C THR A 218 3.03 2.75 3.16
N GLU A 219 4.28 2.33 2.99
CA GLU A 219 5.38 2.57 3.91
C GLU A 219 6.53 3.25 3.16
N ASN A 220 6.87 4.48 3.56
CA ASN A 220 7.89 5.27 2.88
C ASN A 220 8.58 6.23 3.85
N GLU A 221 9.89 6.40 3.69
CA GLU A 221 10.70 7.31 4.52
C GLU A 221 10.35 8.79 4.35
N ILE A 222 9.64 9.14 3.27
CA ILE A 222 9.16 10.52 3.07
C ILE A 222 8.22 10.98 4.18
N PHE A 223 7.56 10.06 4.89
CA PHE A 223 6.65 10.38 5.99
C PHE A 223 7.36 10.64 7.31
N LEU A 224 8.65 10.29 7.44
CA LEU A 224 9.42 10.56 8.64
C LEU A 224 9.60 12.07 8.85
N ASN A 225 9.39 12.52 10.08
CA ASN A 225 9.55 13.93 10.50
C ASN A 225 8.62 14.93 9.77
N THR A 226 7.51 14.46 9.23
CA THR A 226 6.53 15.33 8.55
C THR A 226 5.68 16.17 9.52
N GLU A 227 5.69 15.86 10.82
CA GLU A 227 5.02 16.67 11.85
C GLU A 227 5.54 18.11 11.91
N TYR A 228 6.74 18.36 11.45
CA TYR A 228 7.34 19.69 11.30
C TYR A 228 7.02 20.36 9.96
N SER A 229 6.19 19.73 9.13
CA SER A 229 5.76 20.30 7.85
C SER A 229 5.01 21.62 8.08
N ASN A 230 5.47 22.66 7.43
CA ASN A 230 4.90 24.02 7.51
C ASN A 230 3.81 24.26 6.46
N PHE A 231 3.55 23.27 5.57
CA PHE A 231 2.72 23.46 4.41
C PHE A 231 1.98 22.15 4.12
N ASP A 232 0.67 22.16 4.31
CA ASP A 232 -0.19 21.04 3.98
C ASP A 232 -1.59 21.54 3.53
N PHE A 233 -2.13 20.92 2.48
CA PHE A 233 -3.47 21.20 2.01
C PHE A 233 -4.00 20.06 1.14
N PHE A 234 -5.33 19.98 1.04
CA PHE A 234 -6.01 19.05 0.13
C PHE A 234 -6.60 19.87 -1.03
N TYR A 235 -6.36 19.41 -2.25
CA TYR A 235 -6.92 20.00 -3.45
C TYR A 235 -7.27 18.91 -4.45
N GLU A 236 -8.51 18.91 -4.93
CA GLU A 236 -9.09 17.82 -5.73
C GLU A 236 -8.94 16.48 -5.02
N ASN A 237 -8.18 15.54 -5.58
CA ASN A 237 -7.94 14.21 -5.00
C ASN A 237 -6.52 14.06 -4.46
N LYS A 238 -5.79 15.14 -4.27
CA LYS A 238 -4.39 15.14 -3.84
C LYS A 238 -4.22 15.86 -2.52
N PHE A 239 -3.52 15.20 -1.60
CA PHE A 239 -3.04 15.81 -0.39
C PHE A 239 -1.58 16.24 -0.57
N TYR A 240 -1.32 17.54 -0.50
CA TYR A 240 0.00 18.13 -0.60
C TYR A 240 0.59 18.34 0.77
N PHE A 241 1.87 18.02 0.94
CA PHE A 241 2.59 18.22 2.21
C PHE A 241 4.07 18.51 1.94
N SER A 242 4.69 19.30 2.81
CA SER A 242 6.11 19.54 2.75
C SER A 242 6.87 18.64 3.74
N LYS A 243 8.06 18.22 3.35
CA LYS A 243 9.05 17.64 4.24
C LYS A 243 10.35 18.41 4.03
N GLU A 244 10.84 19.07 5.07
CA GLU A 244 11.97 19.99 4.96
C GLU A 244 11.72 21.06 3.86
N LYS A 245 12.48 21.00 2.77
CA LYS A 245 12.35 21.89 1.62
C LYS A 245 11.58 21.28 0.44
N ASP A 246 11.33 19.99 0.47
CA ASP A 246 10.65 19.29 -0.61
C ASP A 246 9.13 19.36 -0.45
N LEU A 247 8.42 19.45 -1.57
CA LEU A 247 6.97 19.36 -1.65
C LEU A 247 6.56 18.03 -2.26
N TYR A 248 5.61 17.36 -1.64
CA TYR A 248 5.05 16.10 -2.08
C TYR A 248 3.54 16.19 -2.22
N SER A 249 2.94 15.36 -3.09
CA SER A 249 1.52 15.08 -3.05
C SER A 249 1.25 13.58 -3.01
N PHE A 250 0.19 13.21 -2.32
CA PHE A 250 -0.39 11.88 -2.34
C PHE A 250 -1.74 11.94 -3.06
N ASN A 251 -1.91 11.17 -4.13
CA ASN A 251 -3.17 11.08 -4.85
C ASN A 251 -4.03 9.95 -4.26
N THR A 252 -5.25 10.27 -3.82
CA THR A 252 -6.14 9.31 -3.15
C THR A 252 -6.85 8.34 -4.09
N LEU A 253 -6.78 8.55 -5.41
CA LEU A 253 -7.42 7.68 -6.41
C LEU A 253 -6.55 6.50 -6.81
N ASP A 254 -5.27 6.75 -7.05
CA ASP A 254 -4.30 5.76 -7.53
C ASP A 254 -3.18 5.48 -6.52
N GLU A 255 -3.24 6.12 -5.34
CA GLU A 255 -2.29 5.98 -4.23
C GLU A 255 -0.84 6.31 -4.63
N THR A 256 -0.64 7.13 -5.67
CA THR A 256 0.68 7.56 -6.12
C THR A 256 1.19 8.75 -5.31
N ILE A 257 2.51 8.78 -5.13
CA ILE A 257 3.21 9.89 -4.49
C ILE A 257 4.06 10.60 -5.54
N VAL A 258 3.95 11.92 -5.58
CA VAL A 258 4.69 12.77 -6.51
C VAL A 258 5.53 13.76 -5.72
N LYS A 259 6.81 13.87 -6.06
CA LYS A 259 7.72 14.90 -5.59
C LYS A 259 7.75 16.06 -6.57
N TYR A 260 7.68 17.28 -6.06
CA TYR A 260 7.74 18.51 -6.86
C TYR A 260 9.03 19.26 -6.58
N LYS A 261 9.47 20.03 -7.58
CA LYS A 261 10.59 20.95 -7.40
C LYS A 261 10.28 21.95 -6.30
N TYR A 262 11.32 22.21 -5.50
CA TYR A 262 11.24 23.12 -4.38
C TYR A 262 10.68 24.50 -4.74
N ILE A 263 9.73 24.99 -3.96
CA ILE A 263 9.10 26.30 -4.15
C ILE A 263 9.62 27.26 -3.07
N LYS A 264 10.65 28.04 -3.41
CA LYS A 264 11.34 28.97 -2.50
C LYS A 264 10.41 29.97 -1.78
N LYS A 265 9.24 30.30 -2.35
CA LYS A 265 8.28 31.23 -1.76
C LYS A 265 7.73 30.75 -0.41
N PHE A 266 7.66 29.42 -0.20
CA PHE A 266 7.09 28.82 1.02
C PHE A 266 8.15 28.59 2.14
N ASP A 267 9.41 28.91 1.89
CA ASP A 267 10.53 28.75 2.83
C ASP A 267 10.63 29.87 3.86
N LYS A 268 9.54 30.49 4.24
CA LYS A 268 9.56 31.62 5.13
C LYS A 268 9.07 31.30 6.56
N GLY A 269 10.01 30.83 7.38
CA GLY A 269 9.87 30.75 8.82
C GLY A 269 9.47 29.39 9.40
N ASN A 270 9.91 29.13 10.62
CA ASN A 270 9.70 27.86 11.36
C ASN A 270 8.29 27.72 11.97
N GLN A 271 7.30 28.49 11.54
CA GLN A 271 5.97 28.47 12.14
C GLN A 271 4.95 27.82 11.22
N ARG A 272 4.13 26.94 11.81
CA ARG A 272 3.05 26.22 11.12
C ARG A 272 1.83 27.11 11.00
N TYR A 273 1.56 27.58 9.80
CA TYR A 273 0.34 28.30 9.50
C TYR A 273 -0.59 27.46 8.62
N PRO A 274 -1.90 27.62 8.81
CA PRO A 274 -2.85 26.93 7.94
C PRO A 274 -2.68 27.37 6.49
N THR A 275 -2.88 26.45 5.57
CA THR A 275 -2.82 26.68 4.14
C THR A 275 -4.21 26.50 3.55
N ILE A 276 -4.62 27.39 2.65
CA ILE A 276 -5.93 27.38 1.97
C ILE A 276 -5.68 27.08 0.50
N ALA A 277 -6.37 26.09 -0.07
CA ALA A 277 -6.40 25.86 -1.51
C ALA A 277 -7.77 26.30 -2.07
N LEU A 278 -7.76 27.16 -3.07
CA LEU A 278 -8.97 27.71 -3.67
C LEU A 278 -8.71 28.06 -5.13
N ASN A 279 -9.55 27.58 -6.06
CA ASN A 279 -9.50 27.93 -7.48
C ASN A 279 -8.10 27.81 -8.11
N ASP A 280 -7.48 26.64 -8.05
CA ASP A 280 -6.11 26.35 -8.52
C ASP A 280 -5.01 27.21 -7.89
N SER A 281 -5.30 27.86 -6.78
CA SER A 281 -4.31 28.65 -6.03
C SER A 281 -4.21 28.18 -4.61
N VAL A 282 -2.98 28.12 -4.11
CA VAL A 282 -2.70 27.85 -2.71
C VAL A 282 -2.26 29.15 -2.03
N TYR A 283 -2.82 29.39 -0.86
CA TYR A 283 -2.55 30.56 -0.03
C TYR A 283 -2.01 30.14 1.32
N THR A 284 -0.95 30.75 1.77
CA THR A 284 -0.39 30.54 3.11
C THR A 284 0.07 31.86 3.72
N LEU A 285 0.38 31.85 5.00
CA LEU A 285 0.87 33.02 5.69
C LEU A 285 2.40 33.00 5.78
N GLY A 286 3.05 34.01 5.21
CA GLY A 286 4.44 34.32 5.49
C GLY A 286 4.51 35.19 6.74
N VAL A 287 5.38 34.86 7.68
CA VAL A 287 5.57 35.63 8.91
C VAL A 287 6.94 36.32 8.91
N PHE A 288 6.91 37.59 9.14
CA PHE A 288 8.12 38.41 9.27
C PHE A 288 8.17 38.95 10.71
N PRO A 289 8.90 38.25 11.62
CA PRO A 289 8.96 38.71 13.01
C PRO A 289 9.66 40.05 13.08
N ASN A 290 9.01 41.02 13.71
CA ASN A 290 9.61 42.28 14.14
C ASN A 290 9.69 42.28 15.66
N LYS A 291 10.55 43.16 16.25
CA LYS A 291 10.83 43.19 17.70
C LYS A 291 9.59 43.28 18.61
N LYS A 292 8.49 43.86 18.12
CA LYS A 292 7.24 44.05 18.89
C LYS A 292 6.01 43.41 18.25
N LYS A 293 6.04 43.08 16.96
CA LYS A 293 4.88 42.66 16.21
C LYS A 293 5.24 41.56 15.21
N ASN A 294 4.31 40.72 14.88
CA ASN A 294 4.41 39.79 13.76
C ASN A 294 3.68 40.36 12.54
N ASN A 295 4.44 40.58 11.49
CA ASN A 295 3.87 40.99 10.21
C ASN A 295 3.55 39.73 9.41
N TYR A 296 2.29 39.57 9.02
CA TYR A 296 1.82 38.45 8.24
C TYR A 296 1.53 38.90 6.80
N ASN A 297 2.07 38.19 5.83
CA ASN A 297 1.77 38.39 4.43
C ASN A 297 1.08 37.14 3.88
N ILE A 298 0.02 37.33 3.08
CA ILE A 298 -0.58 36.25 2.33
C ILE A 298 0.30 35.97 1.12
N ILE A 299 0.84 34.77 1.05
CA ILE A 299 1.65 34.28 -0.06
C ILE A 299 0.76 33.35 -0.89
N SER A 300 0.69 33.56 -2.20
CA SER A 300 -0.07 32.71 -3.11
C SER A 300 0.80 32.14 -4.21
N GLU A 301 0.43 30.94 -4.68
CA GLU A 301 1.03 30.27 -5.84
C GLU A 301 -0.04 29.46 -6.56
N SER A 302 0.03 29.37 -7.91
CA SER A 302 -0.84 28.47 -8.66
C SER A 302 -0.39 27.03 -8.50
N ILE A 303 -1.32 26.11 -8.21
CA ILE A 303 -1.05 24.69 -8.07
C ILE A 303 -0.61 24.08 -9.40
N SER A 304 -1.17 24.55 -10.51
CA SER A 304 -0.77 24.13 -11.86
C SER A 304 0.66 24.52 -12.24
N SER A 305 1.28 25.47 -11.52
CA SER A 305 2.68 25.85 -11.71
C SER A 305 3.68 24.88 -11.09
N PHE A 306 3.24 23.91 -10.27
CA PHE A 306 4.10 22.97 -9.57
C PHE A 306 4.73 21.99 -10.55
N GLN A 307 6.05 22.06 -10.68
CA GLN A 307 6.80 21.20 -11.60
C GLN A 307 7.11 19.88 -10.94
N VAL A 308 6.63 18.80 -11.55
CA VAL A 308 6.95 17.44 -11.12
C VAL A 308 8.44 17.17 -11.26
N GLU A 309 9.08 16.71 -10.19
CA GLU A 309 10.47 16.25 -10.17
C GLU A 309 10.56 14.74 -10.30
N GLN A 310 9.76 14.01 -9.54
CA GLN A 310 9.79 12.56 -9.50
C GLN A 310 8.40 11.99 -9.13
N VAL A 311 8.02 10.90 -9.77
CA VAL A 311 6.89 10.06 -9.35
C VAL A 311 7.46 8.89 -8.55
N ILE A 312 7.07 8.79 -7.29
CA ILE A 312 7.49 7.73 -6.37
C ILE A 312 6.43 6.63 -6.46
N VAL A 313 6.77 5.55 -7.16
CA VAL A 313 5.90 4.37 -7.25
C VAL A 313 6.21 3.46 -6.08
N ASP A 314 5.22 3.14 -5.27
CA ASP A 314 5.39 2.15 -4.22
C ASP A 314 5.50 0.74 -4.83
N ASN A 315 6.68 0.13 -4.74
CA ASN A 315 6.95 -1.19 -5.28
C ASN A 315 6.46 -2.33 -4.37
N THR A 316 5.97 -2.03 -3.16
CA THR A 316 5.59 -3.07 -2.19
C THR A 316 4.42 -3.94 -2.65
N VAL A 317 3.44 -3.36 -3.34
CA VAL A 317 2.29 -4.12 -3.90
C VAL A 317 2.70 -4.89 -5.16
N LYS A 318 3.60 -4.35 -6.00
CA LYS A 318 4.07 -5.04 -7.22
C LYS A 318 4.97 -6.23 -6.92
N THR A 319 5.77 -6.21 -5.85
CA THR A 319 6.61 -7.34 -5.45
C THR A 319 5.78 -8.54 -5.00
N VAL A 320 4.64 -8.35 -4.36
CA VAL A 320 3.74 -9.46 -3.97
C VAL A 320 3.11 -10.13 -5.20
N THR A 321 2.69 -9.35 -6.20
CA THR A 321 2.08 -9.90 -7.44
C THR A 321 3.10 -10.60 -8.32
N THR A 322 4.32 -10.06 -8.46
CA THR A 322 5.41 -10.68 -9.24
C THR A 322 5.97 -11.94 -8.56
N SER A 323 6.09 -11.95 -7.24
CA SER A 323 6.51 -13.14 -6.49
C SER A 323 5.44 -14.24 -6.54
N SER A 324 4.16 -13.93 -6.48
CA SER A 324 3.09 -14.93 -6.62
C SER A 324 3.05 -15.54 -8.03
N LEU A 325 3.27 -14.75 -9.08
CA LEU A 325 3.37 -15.26 -10.45
C LEU A 325 4.59 -16.18 -10.61
N ALA A 326 5.74 -15.81 -10.05
CA ALA A 326 6.96 -16.64 -10.07
C ALA A 326 6.75 -17.98 -9.35
N VAL A 327 6.05 -18.00 -8.22
CA VAL A 327 5.69 -19.23 -7.49
C VAL A 327 4.76 -20.11 -8.32
N ILE A 328 3.74 -19.55 -8.99
CA ILE A 328 2.84 -20.31 -9.88
C ILE A 328 3.61 -20.93 -11.04
N VAL A 329 4.50 -20.18 -11.70
CA VAL A 329 5.36 -20.68 -12.78
C VAL A 329 6.28 -21.79 -12.28
N LEU A 330 6.88 -21.65 -11.10
CA LEU A 330 7.72 -22.69 -10.49
C LEU A 330 6.94 -23.98 -10.22
N ILE A 331 5.73 -23.89 -9.66
CA ILE A 331 4.83 -25.04 -9.43
C ILE A 331 4.49 -25.73 -10.75
N LEU A 332 4.22 -24.96 -11.80
CA LEU A 332 3.90 -25.48 -13.12
C LEU A 332 5.09 -26.20 -13.75
N ILE A 333 6.30 -25.68 -13.62
CA ILE A 333 7.55 -26.33 -14.06
C ILE A 333 7.77 -27.64 -13.29
N ILE A 334 7.62 -27.64 -11.97
CA ILE A 334 7.73 -28.84 -11.13
C ILE A 334 6.71 -29.90 -11.56
N PHE A 335 5.47 -29.51 -11.84
CA PHE A 335 4.41 -30.41 -12.32
C PHE A 335 4.73 -31.00 -13.70
N LEU A 336 5.26 -30.23 -14.64
CA LEU A 336 5.68 -30.71 -15.96
C LEU A 336 6.86 -31.68 -15.85
N ILE A 337 7.85 -31.37 -14.99
CA ILE A 337 8.99 -32.25 -14.70
C ILE A 337 8.47 -33.57 -14.09
N TYR A 338 7.58 -33.51 -13.10
CA TYR A 338 6.98 -34.69 -12.48
C TYR A 338 6.23 -35.55 -13.52
N LYS A 339 5.41 -34.93 -14.40
CA LYS A 339 4.69 -35.63 -15.45
C LYS A 339 5.65 -36.30 -16.46
N TYR A 340 6.71 -35.62 -16.86
CA TYR A 340 7.75 -36.14 -17.76
C TYR A 340 8.46 -37.37 -17.15
N PHE A 341 8.91 -37.28 -15.90
CA PHE A 341 9.55 -38.38 -15.20
C PHE A 341 8.59 -39.56 -14.97
N LYS A 342 7.32 -39.28 -14.64
CA LYS A 342 6.32 -40.32 -14.47
C LYS A 342 6.15 -41.15 -15.72
N VAL A 343 6.01 -40.54 -16.89
CA VAL A 343 5.81 -41.23 -18.18
C VAL A 343 7.07 -41.96 -18.64
N ASN A 344 8.24 -41.32 -18.53
CA ASN A 344 9.46 -41.85 -19.16
C ASN A 344 10.31 -42.72 -18.24
N PHE A 345 10.17 -42.59 -16.93
CA PHE A 345 11.03 -43.26 -15.94
C PHE A 345 10.27 -44.27 -15.06
N PHE A 346 9.03 -43.92 -14.69
CA PHE A 346 8.27 -44.74 -13.73
C PHE A 346 7.34 -45.76 -14.40
N GLU A 347 7.08 -45.66 -15.67
CA GLU A 347 6.12 -46.52 -16.39
C GLU A 347 6.79 -47.45 -17.44
N THR A 348 8.14 -47.43 -17.48
CA THR A 348 8.90 -48.31 -18.40
C THR A 348 9.67 -49.37 -17.63
N ILE A 349 9.72 -50.60 -18.19
CA ILE A 349 10.59 -51.64 -17.68
C ILE A 349 11.96 -51.43 -18.28
N SER A 350 12.99 -51.37 -17.46
CA SER A 350 14.38 -51.31 -17.90
C SER A 350 15.20 -52.50 -17.38
N LEU A 351 16.18 -52.93 -18.18
CA LEU A 351 17.06 -54.05 -17.90
C LEU A 351 18.50 -53.57 -17.77
N ASN A 352 19.20 -53.99 -16.73
CA ASN A 352 20.62 -53.73 -16.55
C ASN A 352 21.25 -54.89 -15.81
N LYS A 353 22.13 -55.69 -16.50
CA LYS A 353 22.88 -56.82 -15.93
C LYS A 353 22.12 -57.61 -14.85
N ASN A 354 21.28 -58.54 -15.26
CA ASN A 354 20.49 -59.41 -14.37
C ASN A 354 19.57 -58.65 -13.38
N LEU A 355 19.29 -57.36 -13.63
CA LEU A 355 18.43 -56.53 -12.79
C LEU A 355 17.31 -55.93 -13.66
N MET A 356 16.08 -56.28 -13.38
CA MET A 356 14.90 -55.68 -13.96
C MET A 356 14.39 -54.57 -13.04
N SER A 357 14.10 -53.40 -13.61
CA SER A 357 13.59 -52.23 -12.84
C SER A 357 12.32 -51.64 -13.48
N TYR A 358 11.44 -51.15 -12.59
CA TYR A 358 10.25 -50.37 -12.94
C TYR A 358 10.08 -49.24 -11.92
N GLY A 359 10.31 -47.99 -12.31
CA GLY A 359 10.42 -46.87 -11.42
C GLY A 359 11.57 -47.09 -10.40
N PHE A 360 11.26 -46.98 -9.13
CA PHE A 360 12.23 -47.20 -8.06
C PHE A 360 12.37 -48.66 -7.61
N ARG A 361 11.51 -49.56 -8.10
CA ARG A 361 11.53 -50.97 -7.72
C ARG A 361 12.53 -51.73 -8.58
N LYS A 362 13.21 -52.69 -7.99
CA LYS A 362 14.20 -53.54 -8.68
C LYS A 362 14.06 -54.98 -8.23
N ILE A 363 14.24 -55.90 -9.14
CA ILE A 363 14.23 -57.34 -8.87
C ILE A 363 15.32 -58.03 -9.69
N ASN A 364 16.01 -59.01 -9.07
CA ASN A 364 17.00 -59.81 -9.77
C ASN A 364 16.33 -60.84 -10.69
N ILE A 365 16.86 -60.96 -11.91
CA ILE A 365 16.47 -61.96 -12.88
C ILE A 365 17.66 -62.82 -13.26
N LEU A 366 17.37 -64.05 -13.67
CA LEU A 366 18.39 -64.97 -14.16
C LEU A 366 18.83 -64.57 -15.59
N GLU A 367 20.01 -65.04 -15.99
CA GLU A 367 20.56 -64.72 -17.32
C GLU A 367 19.63 -65.14 -18.45
N ASP A 368 19.01 -66.32 -18.35
CA ASP A 368 18.05 -66.81 -19.35
C ASP A 368 16.73 -66.01 -19.33
N GLU A 369 16.29 -65.57 -18.16
CA GLU A 369 15.14 -64.66 -18.04
C GLU A 369 15.44 -63.29 -18.67
N GLN A 370 16.69 -62.80 -18.54
CA GLN A 370 17.12 -61.56 -19.18
C GLN A 370 17.07 -61.69 -20.70
N LYS A 371 17.61 -62.77 -21.28
CA LYS A 371 17.60 -63.03 -22.72
C LYS A 371 16.18 -63.04 -23.26
N PHE A 372 15.23 -63.66 -22.56
CA PHE A 372 13.82 -63.74 -22.97
C PHE A 372 13.16 -62.33 -22.89
N LEU A 373 13.41 -61.59 -21.82
CA LEU A 373 12.82 -60.29 -21.65
C LEU A 373 13.39 -59.24 -22.62
N ASP A 374 14.70 -59.33 -22.94
CA ASP A 374 15.32 -58.52 -24.01
C ASP A 374 14.67 -58.69 -25.36
N ILE A 375 14.34 -59.97 -25.73
CA ILE A 375 13.66 -60.28 -26.96
C ILE A 375 12.24 -59.72 -26.98
N LEU A 376 11.51 -59.82 -25.86
CA LEU A 376 10.13 -59.34 -25.70
C LEU A 376 10.01 -57.80 -25.61
N ILE A 377 11.03 -57.11 -25.12
CA ILE A 377 11.07 -55.67 -25.09
C ILE A 377 11.40 -55.07 -26.48
N LYS A 378 12.28 -55.72 -27.20
CA LYS A 378 12.71 -55.24 -28.54
C LYS A 378 11.67 -55.48 -29.65
N ASN A 379 10.78 -56.43 -29.47
CA ASN A 379 9.80 -56.85 -30.46
C ASN A 379 8.39 -56.78 -29.88
N GLU A 380 7.46 -56.17 -30.58
CA GLU A 380 6.04 -56.10 -30.15
C GLU A 380 5.37 -57.48 -30.08
N LEU A 381 5.72 -58.38 -31.02
CA LEU A 381 5.24 -59.73 -31.10
C LEU A 381 6.41 -60.70 -31.37
N VAL A 382 6.57 -61.69 -30.53
CA VAL A 382 7.64 -62.67 -30.63
C VAL A 382 7.04 -64.05 -30.88
N ASP A 383 7.46 -64.69 -31.94
CA ASP A 383 7.00 -66.05 -32.24
C ASP A 383 7.60 -67.08 -31.28
N ASN A 384 6.96 -68.25 -31.20
CA ASN A 384 7.41 -69.32 -30.32
C ASN A 384 8.80 -69.85 -30.68
N SER A 385 9.17 -69.86 -31.98
CA SER A 385 10.48 -70.33 -32.45
C SER A 385 11.62 -69.44 -31.99
N SER A 386 11.42 -68.12 -32.00
CA SER A 386 12.40 -67.14 -31.49
C SER A 386 12.69 -67.28 -30.00
N LEU A 387 11.68 -67.60 -29.18
CA LEU A 387 11.90 -67.89 -27.76
C LEU A 387 12.57 -69.27 -27.52
N LEU A 388 12.26 -70.27 -28.33
CA LEU A 388 12.89 -71.59 -28.26
C LEU A 388 14.34 -71.57 -28.70
N SER A 389 14.75 -70.72 -29.64
CA SER A 389 16.13 -70.54 -30.07
C SER A 389 17.00 -69.88 -29.02
N ALA A 390 16.40 -69.15 -28.07
CA ALA A 390 17.10 -68.54 -26.92
C ALA A 390 17.40 -69.55 -25.78
N VAL A 391 16.82 -70.74 -25.82
CA VAL A 391 17.16 -71.88 -24.93
C VAL A 391 18.32 -72.61 -25.51
N ASP A 392 19.19 -73.18 -24.65
CA ASP A 392 20.39 -73.91 -25.03
C ASP A 392 20.14 -74.90 -26.17
N SER A 393 21.03 -74.91 -27.19
CA SER A 393 20.90 -75.69 -28.42
C SER A 393 21.06 -77.19 -28.24
N GLU A 394 21.72 -77.64 -27.18
CA GLU A 394 22.02 -79.03 -26.95
C GLU A 394 20.87 -79.85 -26.35
N ILE A 395 19.71 -79.23 -26.07
CA ILE A 395 18.56 -79.80 -25.37
C ILE A 395 17.47 -80.23 -26.39
N ASP A 396 16.79 -81.33 -26.11
CA ASP A 396 15.65 -81.79 -26.92
C ASP A 396 14.48 -80.77 -26.97
N ASN A 397 13.73 -80.72 -28.08
CA ASN A 397 12.62 -79.81 -28.30
C ASN A 397 11.49 -79.85 -27.27
N SER A 398 11.24 -81.01 -26.68
CA SER A 398 10.25 -81.17 -25.61
C SER A 398 10.73 -80.55 -24.31
N GLN A 399 11.99 -80.71 -24.00
CA GLN A 399 12.64 -80.06 -22.86
C GLN A 399 12.77 -78.54 -23.04
N LYS A 400 13.15 -78.08 -24.27
CA LYS A 400 13.18 -76.64 -24.59
C LYS A 400 11.82 -75.99 -24.33
N THR A 401 10.75 -76.66 -24.73
CA THR A 401 9.38 -76.15 -24.52
C THR A 401 9.05 -76.05 -23.01
N ARG A 402 9.49 -77.02 -22.21
CA ARG A 402 9.28 -77.01 -20.78
C ARG A 402 10.08 -75.90 -20.10
N ILE A 403 11.35 -75.71 -20.45
CA ILE A 403 12.22 -74.63 -19.92
C ILE A 403 11.67 -73.29 -20.29
N LYS A 404 11.32 -73.04 -21.55
CA LYS A 404 10.67 -71.80 -22.02
C LYS A 404 9.45 -71.46 -21.17
N ASN A 405 8.54 -72.43 -20.94
CA ASN A 405 7.33 -72.18 -20.15
C ASN A 405 7.67 -71.87 -18.68
N GLN A 406 8.69 -72.49 -18.10
CA GLN A 406 9.19 -72.17 -16.74
C GLN A 406 9.74 -70.74 -16.67
N ILE A 407 10.56 -70.34 -17.64
CA ILE A 407 11.10 -68.96 -17.73
C ILE A 407 9.97 -67.92 -17.84
N ILE A 408 9.01 -68.16 -18.73
CA ILE A 408 7.87 -67.24 -18.91
C ILE A 408 7.04 -67.11 -17.63
N ASN A 409 6.76 -68.21 -16.95
CA ASN A 409 6.02 -68.20 -15.70
C ASN A 409 6.79 -67.46 -14.60
N SER A 410 8.10 -67.69 -14.47
CA SER A 410 8.95 -67.02 -13.52
C SER A 410 8.99 -65.52 -13.82
N LEU A 411 9.17 -65.12 -15.07
CA LEU A 411 9.13 -63.73 -15.51
C LEU A 411 7.78 -63.05 -15.21
N ASN A 412 6.66 -63.73 -15.47
CA ASN A 412 5.33 -63.19 -15.18
C ASN A 412 5.15 -62.94 -13.69
N ILE A 413 5.59 -63.83 -12.81
CA ILE A 413 5.55 -63.63 -11.35
C ILE A 413 6.39 -62.41 -10.97
N LYS A 414 7.61 -62.28 -11.49
CA LYS A 414 8.51 -61.16 -11.22
C LYS A 414 7.98 -59.84 -11.74
N LEU A 415 7.38 -59.83 -12.97
CA LEU A 415 6.73 -58.66 -13.55
C LEU A 415 5.51 -58.23 -12.73
N GLN A 416 4.70 -59.16 -12.27
CA GLN A 416 3.53 -58.85 -11.43
C GLN A 416 3.97 -58.20 -10.10
N ILE A 417 4.97 -58.71 -9.44
CA ILE A 417 5.52 -58.18 -8.19
C ILE A 417 6.13 -56.80 -8.43
N LEU A 418 6.96 -56.65 -9.46
CA LEU A 418 7.70 -55.45 -9.76
C LEU A 418 6.77 -54.27 -10.16
N THR A 419 5.78 -54.60 -11.02
CA THR A 419 4.91 -53.61 -11.66
C THR A 419 3.52 -53.46 -11.02
N ASN A 420 3.22 -54.17 -9.92
CA ASN A 420 1.88 -54.26 -9.35
C ASN A 420 0.82 -54.71 -10.39
N ASN A 421 1.09 -55.82 -11.07
CA ASN A 421 0.22 -56.40 -12.13
C ASN A 421 0.02 -55.49 -13.36
N ARG A 422 0.84 -54.48 -13.58
CA ARG A 422 0.72 -53.59 -14.75
C ARG A 422 1.31 -54.17 -16.05
N PHE A 423 2.18 -55.14 -15.96
CA PHE A 423 2.77 -55.82 -17.11
C PHE A 423 2.77 -57.33 -16.91
N LEU A 424 2.49 -58.02 -18.00
CA LEU A 424 2.56 -59.46 -18.09
C LEU A 424 3.00 -59.92 -19.49
N ILE A 425 3.57 -61.12 -19.61
CA ILE A 425 3.84 -61.77 -20.89
C ILE A 425 2.58 -62.53 -21.26
N ASP A 426 1.88 -62.01 -22.28
CA ASP A 426 0.66 -62.63 -22.79
C ASP A 426 0.97 -63.55 -23.96
N LYS A 427 0.28 -64.72 -24.00
CA LYS A 427 0.44 -65.72 -25.06
C LYS A 427 -0.81 -65.66 -25.96
N ASN A 428 -0.63 -65.29 -27.21
CA ASN A 428 -1.66 -65.29 -28.24
C ASN A 428 -1.48 -66.45 -29.18
N VAL A 429 -2.53 -67.21 -29.41
CA VAL A 429 -2.55 -68.30 -30.41
C VAL A 429 -3.09 -67.75 -31.72
N SER A 430 -2.45 -68.06 -32.83
CA SER A 430 -2.92 -67.64 -34.16
C SER A 430 -4.33 -68.15 -34.42
N LYS A 431 -5.22 -67.27 -34.93
CA LYS A 431 -6.59 -67.63 -35.30
C LYS A 431 -6.63 -68.54 -36.50
N ASN A 432 -5.62 -68.45 -37.41
CA ASN A 432 -5.56 -69.19 -38.69
C ASN A 432 -4.91 -70.58 -38.54
N ASP A 433 -3.95 -70.74 -37.60
CA ASP A 433 -3.32 -71.99 -37.29
C ASP A 433 -2.94 -72.09 -35.83
N LYS A 434 -3.63 -72.95 -35.07
CA LYS A 434 -3.46 -73.11 -33.64
C LYS A 434 -2.06 -73.62 -33.22
N ARG A 435 -1.22 -74.07 -34.13
CA ARG A 435 0.15 -74.50 -33.93
C ARG A 435 1.11 -73.32 -33.71
N TYR A 436 0.72 -72.12 -34.18
CA TYR A 436 1.53 -70.90 -34.01
C TYR A 436 1.07 -70.09 -32.81
N SER A 437 1.97 -69.84 -31.91
CA SER A 437 1.74 -68.95 -30.75
C SER A 437 2.75 -67.83 -30.72
N PHE A 438 2.26 -66.66 -30.38
CA PHE A 438 3.04 -65.43 -30.23
C PHE A 438 3.02 -64.99 -28.78
N TYR A 439 4.08 -64.35 -28.34
CA TYR A 439 4.23 -63.79 -27.01
C TYR A 439 4.48 -62.27 -27.12
N GLN A 440 3.86 -61.53 -26.26
CA GLN A 440 4.06 -60.08 -26.17
C GLN A 440 4.14 -59.65 -24.71
N LEU A 441 4.96 -58.62 -24.46
CA LEU A 441 4.94 -57.90 -23.19
C LEU A 441 3.80 -56.90 -23.21
N LYS A 442 2.72 -57.20 -22.50
CA LYS A 442 1.48 -56.42 -22.54
C LYS A 442 1.32 -55.59 -21.27
N LYS A 443 1.01 -54.30 -21.38
CA LYS A 443 0.57 -53.44 -20.27
C LYS A 443 -0.89 -53.80 -19.95
N THR A 444 -1.17 -54.26 -18.76
CA THR A 444 -2.54 -54.44 -18.26
C THR A 444 -3.03 -53.08 -17.78
N ILE A 445 -4.21 -52.66 -18.23
CA ILE A 445 -4.84 -51.39 -17.91
C ILE A 445 -5.30 -51.39 -16.44
#